data_71e82189afde2fc71ce843abedc0ae09
#
_entry.id   71e82189afde2fc71ce843abedc0ae09
#
_cell.length_a   1.000
_cell.length_b   1.000
_cell.length_c   1.000
_cell.angle_alpha   90.00
_cell.angle_beta   90.00
_cell.angle_gamma   90.00
#
_symmetry.space_group_name_H-M   'P 1'
#
loop_
_entity.id
_entity.type
_entity.pdbx_description
1 polymer ?
#
loop_
_entity_poly.entity_id
_entity_poly.type
_entity_poly.pdbx_seq_one_letter_code
_entity_poly.pdbx_strand_id
1 'polypeptide(L)'
;MENKLDKLNLGSGNEIKEGFINVDFKQDKGVDIVHDLNKHPWPFENNSFKEVVAENVIEHLDNFIQAMEEIYRVTKPNASIKMSVPYWNSSFAYIDPTHKRGFHEHTFSFFDPESPYCKQRSYYSKARFKVKSFSFVIAPFAPYFLLPFVKNIEIKNFILKKIIGLLGNMFSNIILELRVELQRV
;
A
#
# COMPACT_ATOMS: atom_id res chain seq x y z
N MET A 1 19.05 -21.96 -16.23
CA MET A 1 18.93 -20.74 -15.39
C MET A 1 17.51 -20.76 -14.86
N GLU A 2 17.33 -21.03 -13.57
CA GLU A 2 16.01 -20.90 -12.95
C GLU A 2 15.51 -19.48 -13.16
N ASN A 3 14.29 -19.35 -13.67
CA ASN A 3 13.62 -18.06 -13.84
C ASN A 3 13.35 -17.49 -12.44
N LYS A 4 14.33 -16.78 -11.88
CA LYS A 4 14.18 -16.15 -10.54
C LYS A 4 13.01 -15.17 -10.65
N LEU A 5 11.93 -15.42 -9.91
CA LEU A 5 10.78 -14.52 -9.87
C LEU A 5 11.25 -13.15 -9.39
N ASP A 6 10.89 -12.10 -10.11
CA ASP A 6 11.29 -10.72 -9.82
C ASP A 6 10.08 -9.83 -9.45
N LYS A 7 9.03 -10.48 -8.93
CA LYS A 7 7.83 -9.85 -8.39
C LYS A 7 7.55 -10.35 -6.99
N LEU A 8 7.13 -9.45 -6.11
CA LEU A 8 6.94 -9.70 -4.68
C LEU A 8 5.52 -9.32 -4.25
N ASN A 9 4.84 -10.23 -3.58
CA ASN A 9 3.54 -10.02 -2.95
C ASN A 9 3.72 -10.06 -1.42
N LEU A 10 3.66 -8.91 -0.78
CA LEU A 10 3.83 -8.76 0.67
C LEU A 10 2.49 -8.95 1.38
N GLY A 11 2.49 -9.72 2.47
CA GLY A 11 1.29 -10.03 3.25
C GLY A 11 0.23 -10.69 2.40
N SER A 12 0.62 -11.77 1.72
CA SER A 12 -0.25 -12.41 0.71
C SER A 12 -1.55 -12.95 1.28
N GLY A 13 -1.59 -13.33 2.56
CA GLY A 13 -2.77 -13.96 3.15
C GLY A 13 -3.30 -15.06 2.25
N ASN A 14 -4.58 -14.95 1.89
CA ASN A 14 -5.26 -15.83 0.94
C ASN A 14 -5.19 -15.31 -0.52
N GLU A 15 -4.64 -14.10 -0.75
CA GLU A 15 -4.53 -13.45 -2.06
C GLU A 15 -3.21 -13.82 -2.76
N ILE A 16 -3.05 -15.11 -3.01
CA ILE A 16 -1.85 -15.67 -3.67
C ILE A 16 -1.80 -15.17 -5.12
N LYS A 17 -0.65 -14.62 -5.52
CA LYS A 17 -0.43 -14.11 -6.88
C LYS A 17 0.52 -15.01 -7.66
N GLU A 18 0.02 -15.59 -8.75
CA GLU A 18 0.85 -16.39 -9.65
C GLU A 18 1.96 -15.54 -10.28
N GLY A 19 3.17 -16.08 -10.35
CA GLY A 19 4.35 -15.38 -10.87
C GLY A 19 4.98 -14.38 -9.89
N PHE A 20 4.53 -14.35 -8.63
CA PHE A 20 5.11 -13.57 -7.54
C PHE A 20 5.74 -14.51 -6.50
N ILE A 21 6.71 -14.00 -5.76
CA ILE A 21 7.08 -14.56 -4.46
C ILE A 21 6.05 -14.05 -3.45
N ASN A 22 5.26 -14.96 -2.89
CA ASN A 22 4.21 -14.65 -1.91
C ASN A 22 4.76 -14.76 -0.50
N VAL A 23 4.69 -13.68 0.26
CA VAL A 23 5.23 -13.58 1.62
C VAL A 23 4.12 -13.30 2.61
N ASP A 24 4.09 -14.05 3.70
CA ASP A 24 3.19 -13.80 4.81
C ASP A 24 3.86 -14.15 6.15
N PHE A 25 3.33 -13.65 7.28
CA PHE A 25 3.84 -14.00 8.60
C PHE A 25 3.39 -15.39 9.05
N LYS A 26 2.32 -15.91 8.43
CA LYS A 26 1.73 -17.23 8.70
C LYS A 26 1.93 -18.15 7.50
N GLN A 27 2.30 -19.40 7.78
CA GLN A 27 2.34 -20.43 6.74
C GLN A 27 0.92 -20.78 6.31
N ASP A 28 0.64 -20.64 5.02
CA ASP A 28 -0.61 -21.06 4.38
C ASP A 28 -0.34 -21.56 2.96
N LYS A 29 -1.39 -22.14 2.32
CA LYS A 29 -1.25 -22.67 0.95
C LYS A 29 -0.91 -21.54 -0.03
N GLY A 30 0.21 -21.69 -0.73
CA GLY A 30 0.71 -20.75 -1.74
C GLY A 30 1.61 -19.65 -1.18
N VAL A 31 1.86 -19.61 0.14
CA VAL A 31 2.90 -18.76 0.74
C VAL A 31 4.26 -19.39 0.45
N ASP A 32 5.12 -18.67 -0.25
CA ASP A 32 6.46 -19.12 -0.64
C ASP A 32 7.48 -18.88 0.47
N ILE A 33 7.35 -17.75 1.19
CA ILE A 33 8.27 -17.37 2.27
C ILE A 33 7.45 -16.92 3.49
N VAL A 34 7.72 -17.57 4.63
CA VAL A 34 7.15 -17.13 5.91
C VAL A 34 8.10 -16.13 6.55
N HIS A 35 7.64 -14.87 6.67
CA HIS A 35 8.42 -13.80 7.28
C HIS A 35 7.52 -12.75 7.91
N ASP A 36 7.85 -12.35 9.12
CA ASP A 36 7.24 -11.22 9.82
C ASP A 36 7.85 -9.91 9.29
N LEU A 37 7.06 -9.12 8.55
CA LEU A 37 7.51 -7.87 7.94
C LEU A 37 7.90 -6.78 8.95
N ASN A 38 7.63 -6.96 10.24
CA ASN A 38 8.17 -6.11 11.31
C ASN A 38 9.62 -6.47 11.68
N LYS A 39 10.15 -7.61 11.19
CA LYS A 39 11.54 -8.02 11.41
C LYS A 39 12.40 -7.60 10.21
N HIS A 40 13.43 -6.85 10.49
CA HIS A 40 14.36 -6.33 9.47
C HIS A 40 15.79 -6.86 9.66
N PRO A 41 16.58 -6.98 8.58
CA PRO A 41 16.18 -6.81 7.18
C PRO A 41 15.29 -7.95 6.68
N TRP A 42 14.45 -7.66 5.67
CA TRP A 42 13.69 -8.70 4.98
C TRP A 42 14.63 -9.68 4.26
N PRO A 43 14.26 -10.98 4.11
CA PRO A 43 15.13 -12.03 3.59
C PRO A 43 15.33 -11.96 2.08
N PHE A 44 15.52 -10.75 1.54
CA PHE A 44 15.72 -10.49 0.13
C PHE A 44 16.98 -9.66 -0.11
N GLU A 45 17.63 -9.92 -1.23
CA GLU A 45 18.76 -9.13 -1.69
C GLU A 45 18.31 -7.74 -2.16
N ASN A 46 19.23 -6.79 -2.15
CA ASN A 46 18.98 -5.45 -2.70
C ASN A 46 18.68 -5.54 -4.21
N ASN A 47 17.80 -4.67 -4.70
CA ASN A 47 17.52 -4.55 -6.14
C ASN A 47 17.07 -5.86 -6.80
N SER A 48 16.24 -6.66 -6.13
CA SER A 48 15.79 -7.95 -6.64
C SER A 48 14.50 -7.87 -7.45
N PHE A 49 13.57 -7.00 -7.05
CA PHE A 49 12.21 -7.01 -7.58
C PHE A 49 11.95 -5.83 -8.52
N LYS A 50 11.24 -6.09 -9.63
CA LYS A 50 10.73 -5.06 -10.56
C LYS A 50 9.29 -4.65 -10.26
N GLU A 51 8.57 -5.47 -9.51
CA GLU A 51 7.19 -5.21 -9.09
C GLU A 51 6.99 -5.68 -7.64
N VAL A 52 6.37 -4.82 -6.82
CA VAL A 52 5.95 -5.15 -5.46
C VAL A 52 4.48 -4.81 -5.31
N VAL A 53 3.73 -5.72 -4.71
CA VAL A 53 2.32 -5.53 -4.33
C VAL A 53 2.21 -5.69 -2.83
N ALA A 54 1.45 -4.80 -2.18
CA ALA A 54 1.13 -4.83 -0.75
C ALA A 54 -0.31 -4.38 -0.55
N GLU A 55 -1.23 -5.32 -0.46
CA GLU A 55 -2.67 -5.05 -0.33
C GLU A 55 -3.12 -5.28 1.10
N ASN A 56 -3.53 -4.21 1.79
CA ASN A 56 -3.98 -4.23 3.19
C ASN A 56 -2.96 -4.90 4.15
N VAL A 57 -1.73 -4.43 4.12
CA VAL A 57 -0.59 -4.97 4.88
C VAL A 57 0.13 -3.88 5.65
N ILE A 58 0.40 -2.75 5.00
CA ILE A 58 1.29 -1.70 5.51
C ILE A 58 0.70 -1.04 6.77
N GLU A 59 -0.62 -1.01 6.91
CA GLU A 59 -1.34 -0.52 8.08
C GLU A 59 -1.09 -1.33 9.36
N HIS A 60 -0.72 -2.60 9.22
CA HIS A 60 -0.41 -3.49 10.33
C HIS A 60 1.03 -3.34 10.85
N LEU A 61 1.92 -2.73 10.06
CA LEU A 61 3.33 -2.65 10.39
C LEU A 61 3.61 -1.57 11.45
N ASP A 62 4.46 -1.90 12.41
CA ASP A 62 4.81 -1.01 13.53
C ASP A 62 5.53 0.26 13.03
N ASN A 63 6.49 0.10 12.12
CA ASN A 63 7.27 1.19 11.55
C ASN A 63 7.07 1.31 10.04
N PHE A 64 6.13 2.17 9.64
CA PHE A 64 5.83 2.46 8.23
C PHE A 64 7.06 2.98 7.44
N ILE A 65 7.86 3.86 8.03
CA ILE A 65 9.03 4.42 7.35
C ILE A 65 10.04 3.32 7.06
N GLN A 66 10.32 2.46 8.03
CA GLN A 66 11.24 1.34 7.85
C GLN A 66 10.74 0.32 6.80
N ALA A 67 9.43 0.06 6.77
CA ALA A 67 8.83 -0.79 5.74
C ALA A 67 9.03 -0.18 4.32
N MET A 68 8.83 1.14 4.17
CA MET A 68 9.09 1.84 2.91
C MET A 68 10.58 1.80 2.52
N GLU A 69 11.49 1.85 3.49
CA GLU A 69 12.94 1.71 3.24
C GLU A 69 13.31 0.29 2.80
N GLU A 70 12.69 -0.73 3.36
CA GLU A 70 12.87 -2.12 2.91
C GLU A 70 12.28 -2.33 1.50
N ILE A 71 11.09 -1.80 1.21
CA ILE A 71 10.54 -1.82 -0.16
C ILE A 71 11.52 -1.15 -1.13
N TYR A 72 12.08 0.00 -0.74
CA TYR A 72 13.09 0.68 -1.55
C TYR A 72 14.34 -0.17 -1.75
N ARG A 73 14.86 -0.79 -0.69
CA ARG A 73 16.06 -1.63 -0.72
C ARG A 73 15.91 -2.82 -1.66
N VAL A 74 14.78 -3.54 -1.56
CA VAL A 74 14.56 -4.79 -2.31
C VAL A 74 14.12 -4.57 -3.75
N THR A 75 13.59 -3.41 -4.10
CA THR A 75 13.16 -3.10 -5.48
C THR A 75 14.31 -2.65 -6.35
N LYS A 76 14.21 -2.88 -7.66
CA LYS A 76 15.12 -2.37 -8.69
C LYS A 76 14.82 -0.89 -8.99
N PRO A 77 15.78 -0.12 -9.52
CA PRO A 77 15.47 1.19 -10.11
C PRO A 77 14.31 1.10 -11.12
N ASN A 78 13.40 2.05 -11.09
CA ASN A 78 12.17 2.09 -11.91
C ASN A 78 11.14 1.00 -11.61
N ALA A 79 11.31 0.20 -10.55
CA ALA A 79 10.30 -0.78 -10.14
C ALA A 79 8.95 -0.12 -9.84
N SER A 80 7.88 -0.85 -10.14
CA SER A 80 6.50 -0.47 -9.79
C SER A 80 6.13 -1.04 -8.43
N ILE A 81 5.54 -0.21 -7.58
CA ILE A 81 5.03 -0.59 -6.27
C ILE A 81 3.55 -0.23 -6.21
N LYS A 82 2.69 -1.22 -5.99
CA LYS A 82 1.24 -1.06 -5.87
C LYS A 82 0.81 -1.40 -4.45
N MET A 83 0.10 -0.47 -3.83
CA MET A 83 -0.39 -0.64 -2.46
C MET A 83 -1.87 -0.30 -2.37
N SER A 84 -2.59 -1.02 -1.53
CA SER A 84 -3.88 -0.60 -1.03
C SER A 84 -3.83 -0.53 0.49
N VAL A 85 -4.47 0.50 1.05
CA VAL A 85 -4.46 0.78 2.49
C VAL A 85 -5.78 1.44 2.90
N PRO A 86 -6.25 1.27 4.13
CA PRO A 86 -7.46 1.93 4.60
C PRO A 86 -7.26 3.46 4.61
N TYR A 87 -8.29 4.18 4.14
CA TYR A 87 -8.28 5.64 4.18
C TYR A 87 -8.40 6.14 5.63
N TRP A 88 -7.70 7.20 5.98
CA TRP A 88 -7.56 7.68 7.36
C TRP A 88 -8.91 8.00 8.04
N ASN A 89 -9.90 8.45 7.28
CA ASN A 89 -11.24 8.80 7.77
C ASN A 89 -12.29 7.71 7.44
N SER A 90 -11.87 6.47 7.41
CA SER A 90 -12.70 5.29 7.18
C SER A 90 -12.80 4.46 8.45
N SER A 91 -13.98 3.89 8.71
CA SER A 91 -14.14 2.86 9.74
C SER A 91 -13.23 1.66 9.52
N PHE A 92 -12.88 1.34 8.28
CA PHE A 92 -11.93 0.27 7.95
C PHE A 92 -10.53 0.49 8.53
N ALA A 93 -10.15 1.74 8.82
CA ALA A 93 -8.89 2.03 9.49
C ALA A 93 -8.89 1.61 10.98
N TYR A 94 -10.07 1.34 11.57
CA TYR A 94 -10.22 1.13 13.01
C TYR A 94 -10.97 -0.15 13.40
N ILE A 95 -11.71 -0.78 12.48
CA ILE A 95 -12.48 -2.01 12.77
C ILE A 95 -11.53 -3.17 13.11
N ASP A 96 -10.42 -3.29 12.38
CA ASP A 96 -9.41 -4.29 12.69
C ASP A 96 -8.53 -3.79 13.83
N PRO A 97 -8.48 -4.49 14.98
CA PRO A 97 -7.72 -4.07 16.15
C PRO A 97 -6.19 -4.11 15.93
N THR A 98 -5.74 -4.74 14.85
CA THR A 98 -4.31 -4.83 14.51
C THR A 98 -3.84 -3.69 13.62
N HIS A 99 -4.73 -2.85 13.09
CA HIS A 99 -4.36 -1.65 12.35
C HIS A 99 -3.69 -0.63 13.25
N LYS A 100 -2.53 -0.18 12.85
CA LYS A 100 -1.74 0.85 13.56
C LYS A 100 -2.11 2.26 13.11
N ARG A 101 -2.61 2.41 11.86
CA ARG A 101 -2.92 3.72 11.25
C ARG A 101 -3.82 3.61 10.02
N GLY A 102 -4.53 4.69 9.70
CA GLY A 102 -5.09 4.97 8.39
C GLY A 102 -4.14 5.86 7.57
N PHE A 103 -4.39 5.99 6.27
CA PHE A 103 -3.52 6.69 5.32
C PHE A 103 -4.28 7.80 4.60
N HIS A 104 -3.61 8.95 4.46
CA HIS A 104 -4.07 10.06 3.64
C HIS A 104 -3.37 10.01 2.27
N GLU A 105 -3.97 10.57 1.21
CA GLU A 105 -3.38 10.59 -0.14
C GLU A 105 -2.00 11.25 -0.20
N HIS A 106 -1.71 12.18 0.71
CA HIS A 106 -0.40 12.82 0.80
C HIS A 106 0.62 12.07 1.66
N THR A 107 0.26 10.97 2.32
CA THR A 107 1.21 10.21 3.15
C THR A 107 2.41 9.73 2.32
N PHE A 108 2.17 9.24 1.11
CA PHE A 108 3.23 8.76 0.23
C PHE A 108 4.04 9.87 -0.42
N SER A 109 3.51 11.10 -0.45
CA SER A 109 4.22 12.28 -0.97
C SER A 109 5.46 12.67 -0.14
N PHE A 110 5.59 12.16 1.08
CA PHE A 110 6.80 12.33 1.90
C PHE A 110 8.02 11.57 1.35
N PHE A 111 7.80 10.62 0.46
CA PHE A 111 8.87 9.89 -0.23
C PHE A 111 9.13 10.38 -1.65
N ASP A 112 8.28 11.26 -2.21
CA ASP A 112 8.42 11.78 -3.57
C ASP A 112 9.32 13.01 -3.59
N PRO A 113 10.53 12.95 -4.21
CA PRO A 113 11.49 14.05 -4.21
C PRO A 113 10.97 15.33 -4.91
N GLU A 114 9.96 15.23 -5.76
CA GLU A 114 9.32 16.38 -6.39
C GLU A 114 8.33 17.09 -5.46
N SER A 115 7.82 16.37 -4.45
CA SER A 115 6.82 16.87 -3.49
C SER A 115 7.42 17.89 -2.51
N PRO A 116 6.66 18.97 -2.18
CA PRO A 116 7.02 19.88 -1.10
C PRO A 116 7.18 19.18 0.25
N TYR A 117 6.38 18.15 0.54
CA TYR A 117 6.46 17.38 1.78
C TYR A 117 7.82 16.67 1.94
N CYS A 118 8.27 15.99 0.88
CA CYS A 118 9.58 15.34 0.87
C CYS A 118 10.72 16.37 0.97
N LYS A 119 10.66 17.47 0.21
CA LYS A 119 11.67 18.52 0.25
C LYS A 119 11.84 19.11 1.65
N GLN A 120 10.75 19.34 2.37
CA GLN A 120 10.76 19.85 3.75
C GLN A 120 11.25 18.83 4.77
N ARG A 121 11.03 17.54 4.55
CA ARG A 121 11.24 16.46 5.51
C ARG A 121 12.09 15.32 4.93
N SER A 122 13.05 15.65 4.07
CA SER A 122 13.91 14.66 3.41
C SER A 122 14.71 13.77 4.37
N TYR A 123 14.85 14.21 5.61
CA TYR A 123 15.54 13.48 6.68
C TYR A 123 14.70 12.36 7.32
N TYR A 124 13.38 12.25 7.02
CA TYR A 124 12.54 11.18 7.55
C TYR A 124 12.93 9.80 7.01
N SER A 125 13.36 9.72 5.76
CA SER A 125 13.75 8.48 5.11
C SER A 125 14.76 8.73 4.00
N LYS A 126 15.55 7.70 3.67
CA LYS A 126 16.40 7.67 2.48
C LYS A 126 15.67 7.11 1.24
N ALA A 127 14.54 6.42 1.44
CA ALA A 127 13.75 5.89 0.34
C ALA A 127 13.15 6.99 -0.52
N ARG A 128 13.16 6.80 -1.84
CA ARG A 128 12.62 7.77 -2.81
C ARG A 128 11.76 7.05 -3.83
N PHE A 129 10.53 7.54 -3.94
CA PHE A 129 9.53 7.01 -4.87
C PHE A 129 8.80 8.18 -5.53
N LYS A 130 8.58 8.08 -6.83
CA LYS A 130 7.66 8.98 -7.53
C LYS A 130 6.23 8.46 -7.38
N VAL A 131 5.32 9.30 -6.92
CA VAL A 131 3.89 8.97 -6.89
C VAL A 131 3.35 9.06 -8.31
N LYS A 132 3.07 7.91 -8.94
CA LYS A 132 2.55 7.83 -10.32
C LYS A 132 1.06 8.12 -10.38
N SER A 133 0.32 7.49 -9.49
CA SER A 133 -1.12 7.66 -9.40
C SER A 133 -1.64 7.27 -8.02
N PHE A 134 -2.83 7.74 -7.70
CA PHE A 134 -3.65 7.20 -6.64
C PHE A 134 -5.11 7.17 -7.07
N SER A 135 -5.90 6.30 -6.43
CA SER A 135 -7.35 6.21 -6.59
C SER A 135 -8.03 6.00 -5.25
N PHE A 136 -9.28 6.40 -5.16
CA PHE A 136 -10.12 6.16 -4.01
C PHE A 136 -11.09 5.02 -4.28
N VAL A 137 -11.25 4.14 -3.32
CA VAL A 137 -12.29 3.12 -3.33
C VAL A 137 -13.42 3.60 -2.43
N ILE A 138 -14.62 3.70 -2.98
CA ILE A 138 -15.82 4.10 -2.27
C ILE A 138 -16.85 2.98 -2.28
N ALA A 139 -17.65 2.86 -1.20
CA ALA A 139 -18.88 2.08 -1.25
C ALA A 139 -20.00 2.98 -1.78
N PRO A 140 -20.77 2.56 -2.79
CA PRO A 140 -21.95 3.30 -3.17
C PRO A 140 -22.95 3.27 -2.00
N PHE A 141 -23.47 4.43 -1.61
CA PHE A 141 -24.45 4.74 -0.56
C PHE A 141 -25.30 3.53 -0.06
N ALA A 142 -24.63 2.52 0.46
CA ALA A 142 -25.28 1.33 0.97
C ALA A 142 -25.21 1.34 2.50
N PRO A 143 -26.29 0.97 3.19
CA PRO A 143 -26.23 0.72 4.62
C PRO A 143 -25.10 -0.26 4.94
N TYR A 144 -24.41 -0.07 6.06
CA TYR A 144 -23.24 -0.83 6.46
C TYR A 144 -23.38 -2.37 6.33
N PHE A 145 -24.56 -2.90 6.64
CA PHE A 145 -24.88 -4.34 6.54
C PHE A 145 -24.95 -4.85 5.10
N LEU A 146 -25.10 -3.96 4.10
CA LEU A 146 -25.10 -4.32 2.67
C LEU A 146 -23.72 -4.21 2.01
N LEU A 147 -22.73 -3.60 2.69
CA LEU A 147 -21.39 -3.38 2.11
C LEU A 147 -20.74 -4.66 1.57
N PRO A 148 -20.89 -5.86 2.21
CA PRO A 148 -20.34 -7.10 1.67
C PRO A 148 -20.94 -7.52 0.32
N PHE A 149 -22.15 -7.04 0.01
CA PHE A 149 -22.89 -7.40 -1.22
C PHE A 149 -22.81 -6.32 -2.29
N VAL A 150 -22.28 -5.15 -1.97
CA VAL A 150 -22.21 -4.02 -2.88
C VAL A 150 -20.81 -3.92 -3.45
N LYS A 151 -20.70 -3.92 -4.78
CA LYS A 151 -19.41 -3.79 -5.45
C LYS A 151 -18.83 -2.40 -5.22
N ASN A 152 -17.64 -2.35 -4.65
CA ASN A 152 -16.89 -1.11 -4.46
C ASN A 152 -16.56 -0.46 -5.81
N ILE A 153 -16.58 0.88 -5.82
CA ILE A 153 -16.29 1.68 -7.00
C ILE A 153 -14.92 2.33 -6.84
N GLU A 154 -14.03 2.10 -7.79
CA GLU A 154 -12.72 2.74 -7.83
C GLU A 154 -12.78 4.05 -8.62
N ILE A 155 -12.45 5.16 -7.98
CA ILE A 155 -12.46 6.51 -8.55
C ILE A 155 -11.05 6.88 -9.01
N LYS A 156 -10.84 6.85 -10.33
CA LYS A 156 -9.56 7.22 -11.00
C LYS A 156 -9.61 8.60 -11.63
N ASN A 157 -10.79 9.07 -12.03
CA ASN A 157 -10.96 10.36 -12.69
C ASN A 157 -10.49 11.51 -11.81
N PHE A 158 -9.68 12.43 -12.37
CA PHE A 158 -9.06 13.54 -11.65
C PHE A 158 -10.06 14.48 -10.99
N ILE A 159 -11.14 14.86 -11.70
CA ILE A 159 -12.16 15.77 -11.17
C ILE A 159 -12.94 15.09 -10.05
N LEU A 160 -13.39 13.86 -10.28
CA LEU A 160 -14.11 13.07 -9.27
C LEU A 160 -13.26 12.85 -8.02
N LYS A 161 -11.95 12.59 -8.15
CA LYS A 161 -11.04 12.46 -7.00
C LYS A 161 -11.00 13.74 -6.17
N LYS A 162 -10.98 14.92 -6.78
CA LYS A 162 -11.03 16.20 -6.04
C LYS A 162 -12.32 16.36 -5.25
N ILE A 163 -13.47 16.06 -5.88
CA ILE A 163 -14.78 16.15 -5.23
C ILE A 163 -14.89 15.12 -4.09
N ILE A 164 -14.57 13.87 -4.37
CA ILE A 164 -14.63 12.77 -3.39
C ILE A 164 -13.62 13.00 -2.24
N GLY A 165 -12.42 13.49 -2.54
CA GLY A 165 -11.42 13.85 -1.53
C GLY A 165 -11.91 14.96 -0.60
N LEU A 166 -12.55 16.01 -1.15
CA LEU A 166 -13.16 17.07 -0.34
C LEU A 166 -14.27 16.51 0.56
N LEU A 167 -15.16 15.68 0.02
CA LEU A 167 -16.21 15.03 0.80
C LEU A 167 -15.62 14.08 1.85
N GLY A 168 -14.59 13.31 1.51
CA GLY A 168 -13.89 12.42 2.42
C GLY A 168 -13.16 13.14 3.56
N ASN A 169 -12.76 14.40 3.36
CA ASN A 169 -12.20 15.23 4.43
C ASN A 169 -13.29 15.83 5.35
N MET A 170 -14.51 16.00 4.84
CA MET A 170 -15.62 16.56 5.62
C MET A 170 -16.47 15.50 6.31
N PHE A 171 -16.61 14.32 5.71
CA PHE A 171 -17.47 13.24 6.19
C PHE A 171 -16.71 11.92 6.24
N SER A 172 -16.88 11.18 7.32
CA SER A 172 -16.29 9.84 7.47
C SER A 172 -16.98 8.81 6.56
N ASN A 173 -16.25 7.74 6.22
CA ASN A 173 -16.73 6.59 5.44
C ASN A 173 -17.17 6.90 4.00
N ILE A 174 -16.81 8.05 3.43
CA ILE A 174 -16.96 8.31 1.99
C ILE A 174 -15.93 7.51 1.20
N ILE A 175 -14.68 7.57 1.64
CA ILE A 175 -13.57 6.80 1.07
C ILE A 175 -13.25 5.65 2.03
N LEU A 176 -13.25 4.44 1.52
CA LEU A 176 -12.95 3.24 2.31
C LEU A 176 -11.46 2.93 2.27
N GLU A 177 -10.88 2.98 1.06
CA GLU A 177 -9.53 2.53 0.78
C GLU A 177 -8.84 3.53 -0.17
N LEU A 178 -7.55 3.72 0.03
CA LEU A 178 -6.63 4.43 -0.86
C LEU A 178 -5.78 3.40 -1.58
N ARG A 179 -5.77 3.44 -2.91
CA ARG A 179 -4.82 2.71 -3.74
C ARG A 179 -3.78 3.66 -4.29
N VAL A 180 -2.53 3.30 -4.18
CA VAL A 180 -1.42 4.12 -4.65
C VAL A 180 -0.47 3.29 -5.51
N GLU A 181 -0.01 3.90 -6.58
CA GLU A 181 1.06 3.36 -7.41
C GLU A 181 2.28 4.27 -7.33
N LEU A 182 3.39 3.68 -6.93
CA LEU A 182 4.67 4.34 -6.77
C LEU A 182 5.67 3.76 -7.77
N GLN A 183 6.66 4.55 -8.13
CA GLN A 183 7.82 4.11 -8.89
C GLN A 183 9.08 4.43 -8.12
N ARG A 184 9.97 3.46 -7.94
CA ARG A 184 11.28 3.71 -7.33
C ARG A 184 12.12 4.64 -8.22
N VAL A 185 12.69 5.68 -7.65
CA VAL A 185 13.64 6.60 -8.30
C VAL A 185 15.04 6.50 -7.71
#